data_7decbcde9bc727d6691d8a496c1d6e73
#
_entry.id   7decbcde9bc727d6691d8a496c1d6e73
#
_cell.length_a   1.000
_cell.length_b   1.000
_cell.length_c   1.000
_cell.angle_alpha   90.00
_cell.angle_beta   90.00
_cell.angle_gamma   90.00
#
_symmetry.space_group_name_H-M   'P 1'
#
loop_
_entity.id
_entity.type
_entity.pdbx_description
1 polymer ?
#
loop_
_entity_poly.entity_id
_entity_poly.type
_entity_poly.pdbx_seq_one_letter_code
_entity_poly.pdbx_strand_id
1 'polypeptide(L)'
;GTSQKENLNLTLSKDTLFDKVKGAWAGQILGCTYGGPTEFQYLSTMIPDSVVIPWGNGEIKKWFDGGGGLYDDVYVDLTFVETFERCGLDAPVDSFAAAFLAKEYPLCHANQQARYNLLQGLSPHASGYWKNNPHANCLDFQIEADFAGIMSPGMVNSAVDFCDRIGHIMAYGDGWYGGVYVAAMYSLAYVSDDIEYIVTEGLKAIPQQSRFYACMTDVINWHKQYPDDWEKC
;
A
#
# COMPACT_ATOMS: atom_id res chain seq x y z
N GLY A 1 -14.28 30.06 -14.84
CA GLY A 1 -15.36 29.12 -14.97
C GLY A 1 -15.21 28.05 -13.91
N THR A 2 -16.11 28.03 -12.93
CA THR A 2 -16.22 26.97 -11.93
C THR A 2 -16.75 25.71 -12.62
N SER A 3 -15.88 24.73 -12.87
CA SER A 3 -16.33 23.39 -13.26
C SER A 3 -17.10 22.83 -12.06
N GLN A 4 -18.39 22.62 -12.21
CA GLN A 4 -19.16 21.79 -11.30
C GLN A 4 -18.54 20.40 -11.35
N LYS A 5 -17.97 19.95 -10.21
CA LYS A 5 -17.64 18.54 -10.02
C LYS A 5 -18.95 17.77 -10.07
N GLU A 6 -19.18 17.02 -11.14
CA GLU A 6 -20.26 16.03 -11.18
C GLU A 6 -20.00 15.04 -10.03
N ASN A 7 -20.86 15.04 -9.03
CA ASN A 7 -20.90 13.97 -8.06
C ASN A 7 -21.44 12.72 -8.76
N LEU A 8 -20.54 11.84 -9.18
CA LEU A 8 -20.89 10.52 -9.66
C LEU A 8 -21.45 9.72 -8.46
N ASN A 9 -22.76 9.60 -8.40
CA ASN A 9 -23.42 8.69 -7.45
C ASN A 9 -23.28 7.26 -7.99
N LEU A 10 -22.24 6.58 -7.54
CA LEU A 10 -22.04 5.15 -7.81
C LEU A 10 -22.69 4.33 -6.71
N THR A 11 -23.49 3.34 -7.10
CA THR A 11 -24.14 2.41 -6.18
C THR A 11 -23.55 1.03 -6.37
N LEU A 12 -22.94 0.49 -5.32
CA LEU A 12 -22.52 -0.91 -5.29
C LEU A 12 -23.51 -1.74 -4.48
N SER A 13 -23.86 -2.95 -4.96
CA SER A 13 -24.57 -3.91 -4.15
C SER A 13 -23.70 -4.38 -2.98
N LYS A 14 -24.32 -4.83 -1.88
CA LYS A 14 -23.54 -5.41 -0.76
C LYS A 14 -22.73 -6.62 -1.18
N ASP A 15 -23.26 -7.45 -2.07
CA ASP A 15 -22.58 -8.64 -2.56
C ASP A 15 -21.35 -8.26 -3.40
N THR A 16 -21.50 -7.28 -4.29
CA THR A 16 -20.36 -6.74 -5.07
C THR A 16 -19.30 -6.11 -4.17
N LEU A 17 -19.72 -5.33 -3.17
CA LEU A 17 -18.79 -4.72 -2.21
C LEU A 17 -18.01 -5.80 -1.45
N PHE A 18 -18.70 -6.81 -0.95
CA PHE A 18 -18.10 -7.91 -0.20
C PHE A 18 -17.14 -8.74 -1.07
N ASP A 19 -17.50 -8.99 -2.32
CA ASP A 19 -16.65 -9.69 -3.27
C ASP A 19 -15.36 -8.90 -3.58
N LYS A 20 -15.47 -7.60 -3.83
CA LYS A 20 -14.31 -6.73 -4.06
C LYS A 20 -13.40 -6.61 -2.83
N VAL A 21 -13.94 -6.53 -1.61
CA VAL A 21 -13.14 -6.56 -0.37
C VAL A 21 -12.36 -7.87 -0.24
N LYS A 22 -13.02 -9.01 -0.48
CA LYS A 22 -12.33 -10.31 -0.48
C LYS A 22 -11.25 -10.38 -1.57
N GLY A 23 -11.56 -9.87 -2.77
CA GLY A 23 -10.62 -9.81 -3.88
C GLY A 23 -9.39 -8.96 -3.55
N ALA A 24 -9.57 -7.84 -2.88
CA ALA A 24 -8.48 -6.96 -2.46
C ALA A 24 -7.53 -7.67 -1.48
N TRP A 25 -8.04 -8.23 -0.39
CA TRP A 25 -7.22 -9.00 0.56
C TRP A 25 -6.59 -10.25 -0.06
N ALA A 26 -7.33 -10.95 -0.92
CA ALA A 26 -6.78 -12.09 -1.64
C ALA A 26 -5.65 -11.68 -2.58
N GLY A 27 -5.79 -10.55 -3.28
CA GLY A 27 -4.78 -10.01 -4.17
C GLY A 27 -3.48 -9.66 -3.44
N GLN A 28 -3.57 -9.01 -2.28
CA GLN A 28 -2.41 -8.71 -1.42
C GLN A 28 -1.70 -10.01 -1.00
N ILE A 29 -2.42 -10.97 -0.43
CA ILE A 29 -1.85 -12.25 0.02
C ILE A 29 -1.22 -13.02 -1.15
N LEU A 30 -1.87 -13.04 -2.31
CA LEU A 30 -1.36 -13.68 -3.52
C LEU A 30 -0.05 -13.02 -3.99
N GLY A 31 -0.02 -11.68 -4.02
CA GLY A 31 1.15 -10.91 -4.41
C GLY A 31 2.34 -11.17 -3.52
N CYS A 32 2.17 -11.07 -2.21
CA CYS A 32 3.21 -11.34 -1.21
C CYS A 32 3.73 -12.78 -1.32
N THR A 33 2.82 -13.75 -1.43
CA THR A 33 3.20 -15.18 -1.52
C THR A 33 3.93 -15.52 -2.82
N TYR A 34 3.51 -14.89 -3.94
CA TYR A 34 4.17 -15.10 -5.23
C TYR A 34 5.54 -14.42 -5.30
N GLY A 35 5.68 -13.23 -4.72
CA GLY A 35 6.93 -12.47 -4.69
C GLY A 35 7.97 -13.03 -3.71
N GLY A 36 7.53 -13.60 -2.59
CA GLY A 36 8.38 -14.04 -1.49
C GLY A 36 9.57 -14.92 -1.91
N PRO A 37 9.41 -15.97 -2.76
CA PRO A 37 10.52 -16.81 -3.19
C PRO A 37 11.65 -16.10 -3.93
N THR A 38 11.36 -14.94 -4.53
CA THR A 38 12.32 -14.17 -5.32
C THR A 38 12.80 -12.91 -4.62
N GLU A 39 12.23 -12.59 -3.46
CA GLU A 39 12.63 -11.43 -2.66
C GLU A 39 14.13 -11.45 -2.36
N PHE A 40 14.81 -10.34 -2.60
CA PHE A 40 16.27 -10.17 -2.47
C PHE A 40 17.16 -11.10 -3.32
N GLN A 41 16.60 -11.93 -4.21
CA GLN A 41 17.39 -12.81 -5.07
C GLN A 41 17.94 -12.10 -6.33
N TYR A 42 17.27 -11.03 -6.79
CA TYR A 42 17.57 -10.32 -8.03
C TYR A 42 17.83 -8.83 -7.78
N LEU A 43 18.79 -8.53 -6.90
CA LEU A 43 19.14 -7.15 -6.56
C LEU A 43 19.78 -6.43 -7.76
N SER A 44 19.25 -5.26 -8.08
CA SER A 44 19.74 -4.40 -9.19
C SER A 44 19.68 -5.04 -10.58
N THR A 45 18.85 -6.05 -10.76
CA THR A 45 18.60 -6.73 -12.03
C THR A 45 17.15 -7.16 -12.14
N MET A 46 16.70 -7.51 -13.32
CA MET A 46 15.38 -8.09 -13.55
C MET A 46 15.43 -9.62 -13.46
N ILE A 47 14.33 -10.25 -13.09
CA ILE A 47 14.18 -11.69 -13.13
C ILE A 47 14.07 -12.09 -14.62
N PRO A 48 14.98 -12.93 -15.17
CA PRO A 48 14.87 -13.36 -16.55
C PRO A 48 13.60 -14.19 -16.80
N ASP A 49 12.98 -14.07 -17.97
CA ASP A 49 11.80 -14.84 -18.36
C ASP A 49 12.01 -16.37 -18.32
N SER A 50 13.27 -16.81 -18.39
CA SER A 50 13.64 -18.23 -18.26
C SER A 50 13.51 -18.76 -16.83
N VAL A 51 13.37 -17.90 -15.83
CA VAL A 51 13.19 -18.30 -14.43
C VAL A 51 11.73 -18.65 -14.20
N VAL A 52 11.48 -19.89 -13.83
CA VAL A 52 10.15 -20.35 -13.46
C VAL A 52 9.96 -20.13 -11.96
N ILE A 53 9.07 -19.22 -11.59
CA ILE A 53 8.64 -19.04 -10.20
C ILE A 53 7.63 -20.15 -9.90
N PRO A 54 7.92 -21.06 -8.94
CA PRO A 54 6.98 -22.14 -8.59
C PRO A 54 5.65 -21.55 -8.10
N TRP A 55 4.56 -21.88 -8.78
CA TRP A 55 3.24 -21.45 -8.39
C TRP A 55 2.20 -22.53 -8.71
N GLY A 56 1.29 -22.77 -7.77
CA GLY A 56 0.24 -23.77 -7.94
C GLY A 56 -0.60 -23.97 -6.69
N ASN A 57 -1.44 -25.00 -6.72
CA ASN A 57 -2.28 -25.35 -5.60
C ASN A 57 -1.46 -25.67 -4.34
N GLY A 58 -1.73 -24.95 -3.26
CA GLY A 58 -1.10 -25.16 -1.96
C GLY A 58 0.11 -24.25 -1.67
N GLU A 59 0.57 -23.42 -2.60
CA GLU A 59 1.71 -22.53 -2.35
C GLU A 59 1.41 -21.53 -1.21
N ILE A 60 0.24 -20.94 -1.17
CA ILE A 60 -0.18 -20.08 -0.05
C ILE A 60 -0.07 -20.83 1.27
N LYS A 61 -0.65 -22.04 1.35
CA LYS A 61 -0.60 -22.86 2.57
C LYS A 61 0.82 -23.22 2.97
N LYS A 62 1.66 -23.57 2.00
CA LYS A 62 3.08 -23.91 2.22
C LYS A 62 3.83 -22.72 2.86
N TRP A 63 3.60 -21.50 2.37
CA TRP A 63 4.20 -20.28 2.92
C TRP A 63 3.69 -19.97 4.32
N PHE A 64 2.40 -20.12 4.59
CA PHE A 64 1.83 -19.97 5.92
C PHE A 64 2.37 -21.00 6.91
N ASP A 65 2.46 -22.27 6.52
CA ASP A 65 2.94 -23.36 7.38
C ASP A 65 4.47 -23.35 7.55
N GLY A 66 5.20 -22.81 6.58
CA GLY A 66 6.66 -22.85 6.51
C GLY A 66 7.41 -21.83 7.35
N GLY A 67 6.70 -21.04 8.18
CA GLY A 67 7.31 -20.06 9.08
C GLY A 67 7.51 -18.66 8.48
N GLY A 68 7.21 -18.45 7.18
CA GLY A 68 7.09 -17.12 6.58
C GLY A 68 5.86 -16.41 7.11
N GLY A 69 4.80 -17.14 7.30
CA GLY A 69 3.56 -16.66 7.88
C GLY A 69 2.92 -15.53 7.07
N LEU A 70 2.41 -14.54 7.77
CA LEU A 70 1.96 -13.29 7.19
C LEU A 70 3.16 -12.36 7.01
N TYR A 71 3.24 -11.71 5.87
CA TYR A 71 4.20 -10.64 5.60
C TYR A 71 3.81 -9.35 6.34
N ASP A 72 4.77 -8.42 6.50
CA ASP A 72 4.54 -7.09 7.06
C ASP A 72 3.45 -6.34 6.31
N ASP A 73 3.39 -6.41 4.99
CA ASP A 73 2.26 -5.95 4.18
C ASP A 73 0.91 -6.29 4.81
N VAL A 74 0.73 -7.54 5.22
CA VAL A 74 -0.56 -8.05 5.72
C VAL A 74 -0.76 -7.74 7.21
N TYR A 75 0.24 -8.04 8.07
CA TYR A 75 -0.01 -7.91 9.51
C TYR A 75 0.01 -6.46 10.00
N VAL A 76 0.73 -5.55 9.33
CA VAL A 76 0.67 -4.12 9.66
C VAL A 76 -0.66 -3.52 9.21
N ASP A 77 -1.10 -3.80 7.99
CA ASP A 77 -2.43 -3.43 7.51
C ASP A 77 -3.53 -3.89 8.47
N LEU A 78 -3.53 -5.17 8.84
CA LEU A 78 -4.53 -5.73 9.78
C LEU A 78 -4.45 -5.07 11.16
N THR A 79 -3.29 -4.62 11.61
CA THR A 79 -3.15 -3.86 12.88
C THR A 79 -3.89 -2.54 12.81
N PHE A 80 -3.84 -1.86 11.67
CA PHE A 80 -4.56 -0.61 11.48
C PHE A 80 -6.06 -0.83 11.32
N VAL A 81 -6.48 -1.86 10.58
CA VAL A 81 -7.90 -2.25 10.48
C VAL A 81 -8.48 -2.59 11.86
N GLU A 82 -7.80 -3.42 12.65
CA GLU A 82 -8.20 -3.75 14.04
C GLU A 82 -8.34 -2.49 14.89
N THR A 83 -7.47 -1.50 14.70
CA THR A 83 -7.54 -0.24 15.43
C THR A 83 -8.77 0.57 15.05
N PHE A 84 -9.12 0.65 13.76
CA PHE A 84 -10.37 1.27 13.32
C PHE A 84 -11.59 0.53 13.88
N GLU A 85 -11.59 -0.79 13.87
CA GLU A 85 -12.67 -1.61 14.39
C GLU A 85 -12.93 -1.35 15.88
N ARG A 86 -11.86 -1.21 16.65
CA ARG A 86 -11.92 -0.98 18.11
C ARG A 86 -12.21 0.48 18.47
N CYS A 87 -11.64 1.44 17.76
CA CYS A 87 -11.63 2.86 18.13
C CYS A 87 -12.50 3.76 17.25
N GLY A 88 -13.05 3.22 16.13
CA GLY A 88 -13.85 3.96 15.17
C GLY A 88 -13.03 4.67 14.09
N LEU A 89 -13.73 5.19 13.07
CA LEU A 89 -13.09 5.82 11.90
C LEU A 89 -12.35 7.13 12.24
N ASP A 90 -12.77 7.80 13.31
CA ASP A 90 -12.16 9.06 13.77
C ASP A 90 -11.05 8.84 14.82
N ALA A 91 -10.58 7.59 15.00
CA ALA A 91 -9.52 7.27 15.92
C ALA A 91 -8.28 8.17 15.71
N PRO A 92 -7.72 8.78 16.78
CA PRO A 92 -6.53 9.60 16.67
C PRO A 92 -5.30 8.75 16.34
N VAL A 93 -4.29 9.38 15.72
CA VAL A 93 -3.04 8.70 15.33
C VAL A 93 -2.37 7.98 16.51
N ASP A 94 -2.49 8.49 17.73
CA ASP A 94 -1.94 7.85 18.93
C ASP A 94 -2.50 6.44 19.16
N SER A 95 -3.75 6.18 18.78
CA SER A 95 -4.36 4.84 18.88
C SER A 95 -3.68 3.85 17.94
N PHE A 96 -3.35 4.28 16.72
CA PHE A 96 -2.63 3.47 15.73
C PHE A 96 -1.18 3.24 16.14
N ALA A 97 -0.50 4.27 16.62
CA ALA A 97 0.86 4.16 17.13
C ALA A 97 0.94 3.22 18.34
N ALA A 98 -0.02 3.31 19.27
CA ALA A 98 -0.10 2.40 20.41
C ALA A 98 -0.36 0.95 19.98
N ALA A 99 -1.24 0.72 19.01
CA ALA A 99 -1.49 -0.61 18.46
C ALA A 99 -0.24 -1.16 17.76
N PHE A 100 0.45 -0.35 16.96
CA PHE A 100 1.69 -0.70 16.29
C PHE A 100 2.82 -1.07 17.27
N LEU A 101 2.94 -0.33 18.38
CA LEU A 101 3.89 -0.63 19.45
C LEU A 101 3.57 -1.93 20.21
N ALA A 102 2.29 -2.25 20.37
CA ALA A 102 1.85 -3.41 21.13
C ALA A 102 2.06 -4.75 20.41
N LYS A 103 2.35 -4.73 19.12
CA LYS A 103 2.56 -5.95 18.32
C LYS A 103 4.02 -6.40 18.38
N GLU A 104 4.21 -7.71 18.46
CA GLU A 104 5.54 -8.33 18.60
C GLU A 104 6.10 -8.91 17.28
N TYR A 105 5.41 -8.68 16.17
CA TYR A 105 5.90 -9.14 14.88
C TYR A 105 7.21 -8.44 14.47
N PRO A 106 8.08 -9.10 13.68
CA PRO A 106 9.30 -8.49 13.19
C PRO A 106 9.00 -7.30 12.27
N LEU A 107 9.85 -6.29 12.34
CA LEU A 107 9.81 -5.10 11.50
C LEU A 107 11.19 -4.82 10.91
N CYS A 108 11.22 -4.20 9.74
CA CYS A 108 12.43 -3.77 9.05
C CYS A 108 12.38 -2.27 8.75
N HIS A 109 13.51 -1.73 8.34
CA HIS A 109 13.67 -0.39 7.78
C HIS A 109 12.87 0.72 8.51
N ALA A 110 11.96 1.40 7.78
CA ALA A 110 11.19 2.52 8.31
C ALA A 110 10.29 2.12 9.48
N ASN A 111 9.68 0.96 9.42
CA ASN A 111 8.84 0.42 10.48
C ASN A 111 9.61 0.15 11.76
N GLN A 112 10.78 -0.48 11.66
CA GLN A 112 11.64 -0.77 12.81
C GLN A 112 12.12 0.53 13.45
N GLN A 113 12.55 1.49 12.65
CA GLN A 113 12.99 2.80 13.15
C GLN A 113 11.84 3.58 13.78
N ALA A 114 10.65 3.53 13.17
CA ALA A 114 9.46 4.17 13.73
C ALA A 114 9.11 3.60 15.11
N ARG A 115 9.10 2.26 15.24
CA ARG A 115 8.88 1.61 16.54
C ARG A 115 9.92 2.04 17.59
N TYR A 116 11.19 2.07 17.21
CA TYR A 116 12.26 2.56 18.08
C TYR A 116 12.01 4.00 18.53
N ASN A 117 11.69 4.90 17.60
CA ASN A 117 11.43 6.31 17.87
C ASN A 117 10.24 6.51 18.82
N LEU A 118 9.15 5.77 18.58
CA LEU A 118 7.97 5.79 19.46
C LEU A 118 8.31 5.30 20.87
N LEU A 119 9.12 4.25 21.01
CA LEU A 119 9.61 3.75 22.30
C LEU A 119 10.51 4.77 23.03
N GLN A 120 11.21 5.64 22.29
CA GLN A 120 11.97 6.76 22.85
C GLN A 120 11.09 7.98 23.19
N GLY A 121 9.78 7.89 22.99
CA GLY A 121 8.82 8.94 23.34
C GLY A 121 8.61 10.01 22.25
N LEU A 122 9.05 9.78 21.01
CA LEU A 122 8.68 10.67 19.91
C LEU A 122 7.18 10.52 19.60
N SER A 123 6.55 11.63 19.20
CA SER A 123 5.16 11.59 18.74
C SER A 123 5.02 10.77 17.45
N PRO A 124 3.82 10.25 17.14
CA PRO A 124 3.60 9.40 15.97
C PRO A 124 4.14 9.99 14.66
N HIS A 125 3.81 11.25 14.34
CA HIS A 125 4.32 11.88 13.12
C HIS A 125 5.81 12.26 13.18
N ALA A 126 6.36 12.47 14.36
CA ALA A 126 7.79 12.69 14.51
C ALA A 126 8.58 11.39 14.33
N SER A 127 7.98 10.22 14.61
CA SER A 127 8.65 8.92 14.49
C SER A 127 9.02 8.56 13.04
N GLY A 128 8.16 8.90 12.08
CA GLY A 128 8.40 8.68 10.65
C GLY A 128 9.15 9.83 9.97
N TYR A 129 9.27 10.99 10.62
CA TYR A 129 9.86 12.17 10.00
C TYR A 129 11.31 11.94 9.59
N TRP A 130 11.70 12.34 8.40
CA TRP A 130 13.00 12.05 7.79
C TRP A 130 14.24 12.42 8.64
N LYS A 131 14.13 13.38 9.55
CA LYS A 131 15.22 13.70 10.49
C LYS A 131 15.40 12.66 11.59
N ASN A 132 14.37 11.92 11.91
CA ASN A 132 14.34 10.91 12.98
C ASN A 132 14.34 9.50 12.41
N ASN A 133 13.93 9.34 11.15
CA ASN A 133 13.84 8.06 10.47
C ASN A 133 14.60 8.12 9.14
N PRO A 134 15.82 7.57 9.06
CA PRO A 134 16.62 7.58 7.83
C PRO A 134 15.99 6.77 6.70
N HIS A 135 15.01 5.91 7.03
CA HIS A 135 14.25 5.08 6.10
C HIS A 135 12.88 5.66 5.73
N ALA A 136 12.56 6.90 6.14
CA ALA A 136 11.27 7.53 5.89
C ALA A 136 10.81 7.51 4.42
N ASN A 137 11.76 7.40 3.50
CA ASN A 137 11.53 7.37 2.05
C ASN A 137 11.60 5.95 1.45
N CYS A 138 11.62 4.92 2.30
CA CYS A 138 11.57 3.51 1.88
C CYS A 138 10.15 3.08 1.53
N LEU A 139 10.02 1.84 1.07
CA LEU A 139 8.78 1.28 0.55
C LEU A 139 7.76 0.85 1.61
N ASP A 140 8.13 0.86 2.92
CA ASP A 140 7.29 0.27 3.98
C ASP A 140 5.83 0.72 3.92
N PHE A 141 5.55 2.02 3.87
CA PHE A 141 4.17 2.48 3.80
C PHE A 141 3.51 2.17 2.44
N GLN A 142 4.28 1.99 1.36
CA GLN A 142 3.73 1.61 0.07
C GLN A 142 3.11 0.20 0.11
N ILE A 143 3.68 -0.69 0.89
CA ILE A 143 3.20 -2.07 1.05
C ILE A 143 2.18 -2.23 2.18
N GLU A 144 1.91 -1.17 2.94
CA GLU A 144 1.07 -1.18 4.14
C GLU A 144 -0.06 -0.13 4.09
N ALA A 145 -0.43 0.33 2.90
CA ALA A 145 -1.48 1.32 2.70
C ALA A 145 -2.75 0.75 2.08
N ASP A 146 -2.79 -0.53 1.78
CA ASP A 146 -3.90 -1.22 1.12
C ASP A 146 -5.20 -1.02 1.90
N PHE A 147 -5.13 -1.12 3.25
CA PHE A 147 -6.27 -0.92 4.14
C PHE A 147 -6.99 0.40 3.88
N ALA A 148 -6.24 1.49 3.64
CA ALA A 148 -6.82 2.81 3.46
C ALA A 148 -7.70 2.90 2.21
N GLY A 149 -7.26 2.28 1.11
CA GLY A 149 -8.03 2.15 -0.12
C GLY A 149 -9.17 1.16 0.00
N ILE A 150 -8.93 -0.01 0.62
CA ILE A 150 -9.94 -1.05 0.83
C ILE A 150 -11.11 -0.52 1.67
N MET A 151 -10.84 0.30 2.69
CA MET A 151 -11.85 0.92 3.55
C MET A 151 -12.54 2.13 2.92
N SER A 152 -12.12 2.58 1.74
CA SER A 152 -12.60 3.80 1.08
C SER A 152 -13.13 3.54 -0.34
N PRO A 153 -14.19 2.73 -0.53
CA PRO A 153 -14.71 2.36 -1.85
C PRO A 153 -15.07 3.57 -2.71
N GLY A 154 -14.32 3.85 -3.77
CA GLY A 154 -14.50 5.00 -4.66
C GLY A 154 -14.25 6.38 -4.02
N MET A 155 -13.79 6.41 -2.77
CA MET A 155 -13.58 7.63 -1.97
C MET A 155 -12.09 7.93 -1.81
N VAL A 156 -11.41 8.28 -2.90
CA VAL A 156 -9.95 8.51 -2.92
C VAL A 156 -9.52 9.53 -1.86
N ASN A 157 -10.29 10.61 -1.65
CA ASN A 157 -9.94 11.62 -0.64
C ASN A 157 -9.95 11.02 0.78
N SER A 158 -10.89 10.14 1.10
CA SER A 158 -10.93 9.45 2.40
C SER A 158 -9.73 8.49 2.57
N ALA A 159 -9.34 7.80 1.50
CA ALA A 159 -8.14 6.98 1.51
C ALA A 159 -6.88 7.83 1.78
N VAL A 160 -6.76 8.99 1.13
CA VAL A 160 -5.66 9.93 1.36
C VAL A 160 -5.65 10.44 2.80
N ASP A 161 -6.81 10.78 3.37
CA ASP A 161 -6.92 11.23 4.77
C ASP A 161 -6.48 10.16 5.77
N PHE A 162 -6.78 8.89 5.50
CA PHE A 162 -6.26 7.77 6.32
C PHE A 162 -4.75 7.63 6.16
N CYS A 163 -4.22 7.73 4.95
CA CYS A 163 -2.79 7.72 4.70
C CYS A 163 -2.07 8.88 5.39
N ASP A 164 -2.63 10.09 5.38
CA ASP A 164 -2.05 11.26 6.06
C ASP A 164 -2.01 11.06 7.57
N ARG A 165 -3.09 10.56 8.14
CA ARG A 165 -3.20 10.30 9.58
C ARG A 165 -2.23 9.23 10.07
N ILE A 166 -2.06 8.13 9.33
CA ILE A 166 -1.41 6.91 9.80
C ILE A 166 -0.02 6.73 9.20
N GLY A 167 0.15 6.99 7.91
CA GLY A 167 1.40 6.69 7.20
C GLY A 167 2.60 7.47 7.70
N HIS A 168 2.37 8.65 8.28
CA HIS A 168 3.43 9.46 8.87
C HIS A 168 4.01 8.89 10.18
N ILE A 169 3.45 7.80 10.70
CA ILE A 169 4.10 7.02 11.76
C ILE A 169 5.46 6.50 11.29
N MET A 170 5.56 6.08 10.00
CA MET A 170 6.78 5.46 9.46
C MET A 170 7.37 6.14 8.22
N ALA A 171 6.60 6.90 7.44
CA ALA A 171 7.02 7.36 6.11
C ALA A 171 6.74 8.84 5.83
N TYR A 172 7.60 9.43 4.99
CA TYR A 172 7.48 10.78 4.42
C TYR A 172 8.04 10.79 3.00
N GLY A 173 7.71 11.85 2.22
CA GLY A 173 8.21 12.02 0.86
C GLY A 173 7.71 10.93 -0.08
N ASP A 174 8.57 10.48 -1.00
CA ASP A 174 8.19 9.49 -2.01
C ASP A 174 7.79 8.13 -1.39
N GLY A 175 8.35 7.76 -0.23
CA GLY A 175 7.92 6.56 0.51
C GLY A 175 6.45 6.65 0.97
N TRP A 176 6.01 7.83 1.40
CA TRP A 176 4.62 8.07 1.75
C TRP A 176 3.73 8.20 0.50
N TYR A 177 4.22 8.88 -0.56
CA TYR A 177 3.46 9.00 -1.82
C TYR A 177 3.19 7.65 -2.47
N GLY A 178 4.11 6.70 -2.35
CA GLY A 178 3.90 5.33 -2.81
C GLY A 178 2.67 4.69 -2.15
N GLY A 179 2.54 4.82 -0.83
CA GLY A 179 1.37 4.32 -0.09
C GLY A 179 0.08 5.04 -0.49
N VAL A 180 0.10 6.36 -0.60
CA VAL A 180 -1.07 7.15 -1.07
C VAL A 180 -1.52 6.69 -2.46
N TYR A 181 -0.58 6.45 -3.36
CA TYR A 181 -0.87 5.96 -4.71
C TYR A 181 -1.52 4.56 -4.68
N VAL A 182 -0.99 3.63 -3.90
CA VAL A 182 -1.57 2.29 -3.73
C VAL A 182 -2.98 2.39 -3.15
N ALA A 183 -3.18 3.14 -2.08
CA ALA A 183 -4.50 3.35 -1.48
C ALA A 183 -5.50 3.96 -2.48
N ALA A 184 -5.07 4.92 -3.30
CA ALA A 184 -5.91 5.50 -4.34
C ALA A 184 -6.31 4.46 -5.39
N MET A 185 -5.40 3.59 -5.82
CA MET A 185 -5.71 2.51 -6.79
C MET A 185 -6.72 1.51 -6.20
N TYR A 186 -6.57 1.08 -4.95
CA TYR A 186 -7.55 0.21 -4.29
C TYR A 186 -8.93 0.87 -4.20
N SER A 187 -8.99 2.15 -3.83
CA SER A 187 -10.24 2.91 -3.81
C SER A 187 -10.92 2.97 -5.19
N LEU A 188 -10.15 3.22 -6.25
CA LEU A 188 -10.65 3.29 -7.62
C LEU A 188 -11.10 1.92 -8.16
N ALA A 189 -10.47 0.83 -7.73
CA ALA A 189 -10.82 -0.53 -8.15
C ALA A 189 -12.23 -0.97 -7.73
N TYR A 190 -12.87 -0.27 -6.80
CA TYR A 190 -14.30 -0.48 -6.50
C TYR A 190 -15.23 0.00 -7.60
N VAL A 191 -14.80 0.98 -8.38
CA VAL A 191 -15.65 1.70 -9.34
C VAL A 191 -15.20 1.54 -10.79
N SER A 192 -14.08 0.88 -11.02
CA SER A 192 -13.54 0.58 -12.35
C SER A 192 -12.81 -0.76 -12.35
N ASP A 193 -12.89 -1.49 -13.44
CA ASP A 193 -12.09 -2.70 -13.72
C ASP A 193 -11.03 -2.41 -14.82
N ASP A 194 -10.94 -1.16 -15.28
CA ASP A 194 -9.94 -0.70 -16.24
C ASP A 194 -8.62 -0.37 -15.52
N ILE A 195 -7.61 -1.22 -15.69
CA ILE A 195 -6.31 -1.09 -15.06
C ILE A 195 -5.60 0.21 -15.50
N GLU A 196 -5.66 0.56 -16.79
CA GLU A 196 -5.02 1.78 -17.28
C GLU A 196 -5.65 3.04 -16.65
N TYR A 197 -6.97 3.04 -16.50
CA TYR A 197 -7.70 4.09 -15.80
C TYR A 197 -7.27 4.15 -14.33
N ILE A 198 -7.26 3.03 -13.61
CA ILE A 198 -6.93 2.97 -12.18
C ILE A 198 -5.52 3.51 -11.92
N VAL A 199 -4.51 3.04 -12.65
CA VAL A 199 -3.12 3.47 -12.45
C VAL A 199 -2.90 4.94 -12.83
N THR A 200 -3.60 5.43 -13.84
CA THR A 200 -3.47 6.83 -14.29
C THR A 200 -4.22 7.79 -13.36
N GLU A 201 -5.44 7.45 -12.96
CA GLU A 201 -6.23 8.29 -12.04
C GLU A 201 -5.63 8.31 -10.64
N GLY A 202 -5.09 7.18 -10.18
CA GLY A 202 -4.40 7.10 -8.87
C GLY A 202 -3.27 8.12 -8.72
N LEU A 203 -2.57 8.44 -9.80
CA LEU A 203 -1.51 9.45 -9.79
C LEU A 203 -1.99 10.86 -9.39
N LYS A 204 -3.27 11.16 -9.55
CA LYS A 204 -3.82 12.47 -9.17
C LYS A 204 -3.87 12.66 -7.65
N ALA A 205 -3.70 11.59 -6.88
CA ALA A 205 -3.65 11.65 -5.42
C ALA A 205 -2.30 12.15 -4.85
N ILE A 206 -1.25 12.20 -5.68
CA ILE A 206 0.10 12.56 -5.25
C ILE A 206 0.63 13.78 -6.01
N PRO A 207 1.63 14.53 -5.45
CA PRO A 207 2.16 15.71 -6.09
C PRO A 207 2.90 15.39 -7.39
N GLN A 208 2.58 16.14 -8.46
CA GLN A 208 3.21 15.98 -9.78
C GLN A 208 4.73 16.25 -9.76
N GLN A 209 5.22 16.97 -8.76
CA GLN A 209 6.64 17.32 -8.61
C GLN A 209 7.45 16.24 -7.86
N SER A 210 6.77 15.18 -7.35
CA SER A 210 7.44 14.08 -6.68
C SER A 210 8.20 13.19 -7.68
N ARG A 211 9.27 12.55 -7.21
CA ARG A 211 10.01 11.57 -8.02
C ARG A 211 9.17 10.32 -8.28
N PHE A 212 8.34 9.95 -7.31
CA PHE A 212 7.43 8.81 -7.46
C PHE A 212 6.43 9.07 -8.61
N TYR A 213 5.83 10.27 -8.68
CA TYR A 213 4.95 10.64 -9.78
C TYR A 213 5.66 10.58 -11.14
N ALA A 214 6.88 11.13 -11.22
CA ALA A 214 7.67 11.10 -12.45
C ALA A 214 7.97 9.66 -12.88
N CYS A 215 8.43 8.81 -11.96
CA CYS A 215 8.72 7.41 -12.24
C CYS A 215 7.50 6.65 -12.76
N MET A 216 6.36 6.75 -12.09
CA MET A 216 5.13 6.08 -12.53
C MET A 216 4.63 6.60 -13.87
N THR A 217 4.76 7.91 -14.12
CA THR A 217 4.40 8.52 -15.40
C THR A 217 5.28 7.98 -16.52
N ASP A 218 6.58 7.85 -16.29
CA ASP A 218 7.52 7.30 -17.26
C ASP A 218 7.18 5.84 -17.60
N VAL A 219 6.90 5.00 -16.60
CA VAL A 219 6.50 3.60 -16.81
C VAL A 219 5.21 3.52 -17.62
N ILE A 220 4.18 4.31 -17.31
CA ILE A 220 2.92 4.35 -18.06
C ILE A 220 3.17 4.75 -19.52
N ASN A 221 4.03 5.73 -19.76
CA ASN A 221 4.37 6.18 -21.10
C ASN A 221 5.19 5.13 -21.89
N TRP A 222 6.12 4.45 -21.23
CA TRP A 222 6.89 3.36 -21.86
C TRP A 222 6.00 2.16 -22.18
N HIS A 223 5.08 1.79 -21.29
CA HIS A 223 4.09 0.77 -21.60
C HIS A 223 3.27 1.11 -22.84
N LYS A 224 2.85 2.38 -23.02
CA LYS A 224 2.16 2.83 -24.25
C LYS A 224 3.04 2.75 -25.48
N GLN A 225 4.32 2.97 -25.33
CA GLN A 225 5.31 2.90 -26.41
C GLN A 225 5.71 1.45 -26.74
N TYR A 226 5.78 0.59 -25.72
CA TYR A 226 6.24 -0.81 -25.81
C TYR A 226 5.26 -1.79 -25.16
N PRO A 227 4.00 -1.87 -25.64
CA PRO A 227 2.95 -2.61 -24.94
C PRO A 227 3.19 -4.11 -24.77
N ASP A 228 4.02 -4.70 -25.66
CA ASP A 228 4.35 -6.13 -25.68
C ASP A 228 5.80 -6.41 -25.23
N ASP A 229 6.51 -5.43 -24.69
CA ASP A 229 7.93 -5.53 -24.35
C ASP A 229 8.19 -4.87 -22.98
N TRP A 230 7.94 -5.63 -21.93
CA TRP A 230 8.09 -5.14 -20.56
C TRP A 230 9.54 -4.81 -20.18
N GLU A 231 10.54 -5.45 -20.83
CA GLU A 231 11.96 -5.17 -20.57
C GLU A 231 12.37 -3.75 -21.01
N LYS A 232 11.60 -3.15 -21.94
CA LYS A 232 11.80 -1.77 -22.37
C LYS A 232 11.01 -0.75 -21.53
N CYS A 233 10.08 -1.22 -20.72
CA CYS A 233 9.36 -0.37 -19.78
C CYS A 233 10.14 -0.19 -18.49
#